data_44b88aff4e310df56c8c47ad89849e1f
#
_entry.id   44b88aff4e310df56c8c47ad89849e1f
#
_cell.length_a   1.000
_cell.length_b   1.000
_cell.length_c   1.000
_cell.angle_alpha   90.00
_cell.angle_beta   90.00
_cell.angle_gamma   90.00
#
_symmetry.space_group_name_H-M   'P 1'
#
loop_
_entity.id
_entity.type
_entity.pdbx_description
1 polymer ?
#
loop_
_entity_poly.entity_id
_entity_poly.type
_entity_poly.pdbx_seq_one_letter_code
_entity_poly.pdbx_strand_id
1 'polypeptide(L)'
;MVVMSRSISGKAPRPTSGLPPTQDEVIEVLGSVIDPELDADIVSLGMVPSVVVADDGIVTIEIKLTISGCPMRAEIKREVEDRVELHPGVSKVKITWGEMNSEERSQVMTKARWNARQNAAETEVPANCKVLAIASGKGGVGKSSVTVNLAAALASTGLTVGVLDADIWGFSVPRLLGITDRMEAHAVEGPDGDTGKPKIFPNERVIGNGLLKVVSTGFLVDEETALMWRGLMLTKAVEQFLRDVQWGELDYLLIDMPPGTGDVQMGLARMLPSTDLIVVTTPALAAQKVAQRAADMARRSFLKVVGVIENMSAFTCDHGEKYALFGSGGGEALAAAIGAPLLGQVPLEPSVAAGNDAGAPVAIDGTGGAAELFRSIAAHIIDEISPPSKHEDVDMTGCSARLFDSDDPTFGKLETAVTVGPRSL
;
A
#
# COMPACT_ATOMS: atom_id res chain seq x y z
N MET A 1 -37.08 36.20 -19.76
CA MET A 1 -36.22 36.00 -18.63
C MET A 1 -34.85 35.50 -19.13
N VAL A 2 -33.94 36.46 -19.32
CA VAL A 2 -32.67 36.26 -20.04
C VAL A 2 -31.68 35.67 -19.04
N VAL A 3 -31.16 34.47 -19.29
CA VAL A 3 -30.12 33.85 -18.51
C VAL A 3 -28.79 34.46 -18.98
N MET A 4 -28.22 35.33 -18.14
CA MET A 4 -26.88 35.86 -18.33
C MET A 4 -25.86 34.77 -18.07
N SER A 5 -25.18 34.36 -19.14
CA SER A 5 -23.96 33.57 -19.09
C SER A 5 -22.84 34.40 -18.41
N ARG A 6 -22.39 33.97 -17.24
CA ARG A 6 -21.22 34.56 -16.63
C ARG A 6 -19.98 34.08 -17.42
N SER A 7 -19.39 35.01 -18.17
CA SER A 7 -18.07 34.85 -18.79
C SER A 7 -17.03 34.67 -17.67
N ILE A 8 -16.23 33.63 -17.80
CA ILE A 8 -15.04 33.37 -16.97
C ILE A 8 -14.04 34.49 -17.30
N SER A 9 -13.92 35.47 -16.43
CA SER A 9 -12.95 36.57 -16.51
C SER A 9 -11.55 36.01 -16.38
N GLY A 10 -10.88 35.77 -17.51
CA GLY A 10 -9.44 35.52 -17.50
C GLY A 10 -8.71 36.78 -17.03
N LYS A 11 -7.83 36.66 -16.05
CA LYS A 11 -6.94 37.73 -15.57
C LYS A 11 -6.23 38.37 -16.76
N ALA A 12 -6.29 39.70 -16.90
CA ALA A 12 -5.56 40.40 -17.97
C ALA A 12 -4.03 40.19 -17.79
N PRO A 13 -3.24 40.14 -18.88
CA PRO A 13 -1.78 40.07 -18.81
C PRO A 13 -1.23 41.23 -17.97
N ARG A 14 -0.25 40.95 -17.10
CA ARG A 14 0.45 41.97 -16.33
C ARG A 14 1.54 42.63 -17.19
N PRO A 15 1.85 43.92 -17.04
CA PRO A 15 3.00 44.51 -17.65
C PRO A 15 4.28 43.87 -17.10
N THR A 16 5.16 43.38 -17.98
CA THR A 16 6.43 42.75 -17.59
C THR A 16 7.51 43.80 -17.39
N SER A 17 8.36 43.64 -16.40
CA SER A 17 9.51 44.52 -16.09
C SER A 17 10.86 43.86 -16.38
N GLY A 18 10.87 42.63 -16.96
CA GLY A 18 12.06 41.86 -17.27
C GLY A 18 11.96 41.14 -18.62
N LEU A 19 13.04 40.50 -19.03
CA LEU A 19 13.04 39.59 -20.17
C LEU A 19 12.18 38.35 -19.82
N PRO A 20 11.50 37.76 -20.84
CA PRO A 20 10.81 36.49 -20.64
C PRO A 20 11.77 35.41 -20.10
N PRO A 21 11.32 34.51 -19.20
CA PRO A 21 12.16 33.43 -18.74
C PRO A 21 12.48 32.46 -19.89
N THR A 22 13.54 31.71 -19.75
CA THR A 22 13.81 30.58 -20.63
C THR A 22 12.88 29.39 -20.23
N GLN A 23 12.73 28.43 -21.14
CA GLN A 23 11.97 27.21 -20.87
C GLN A 23 12.56 26.46 -19.65
N ASP A 24 13.90 26.41 -19.56
CA ASP A 24 14.59 25.70 -18.47
C ASP A 24 14.35 26.36 -17.11
N GLU A 25 14.36 27.69 -17.04
CA GLU A 25 14.03 28.43 -15.81
C GLU A 25 12.59 28.16 -15.34
N VAL A 26 11.64 28.08 -16.29
CA VAL A 26 10.25 27.70 -15.94
C VAL A 26 10.18 26.26 -15.44
N ILE A 27 10.89 25.32 -16.07
CA ILE A 27 10.94 23.92 -15.64
C ILE A 27 11.56 23.82 -14.25
N GLU A 28 12.61 24.56 -13.95
CA GLU A 28 13.23 24.60 -12.61
C GLU A 28 12.22 25.10 -11.55
N VAL A 29 11.49 26.16 -11.85
CA VAL A 29 10.42 26.66 -10.96
C VAL A 29 9.34 25.60 -10.74
N LEU A 30 8.91 24.93 -11.81
CA LEU A 30 7.91 23.84 -11.74
C LEU A 30 8.40 22.63 -10.94
N GLY A 31 9.71 22.38 -10.88
CA GLY A 31 10.31 21.37 -10.00
C GLY A 31 10.13 21.64 -8.50
N SER A 32 9.65 22.83 -8.13
CA SER A 32 9.26 23.13 -6.75
C SER A 32 7.76 22.91 -6.44
N VAL A 33 6.94 22.63 -7.47
CA VAL A 33 5.50 22.37 -7.32
C VAL A 33 5.31 20.90 -7.00
N ILE A 34 4.82 20.62 -5.80
CA ILE A 34 4.59 19.26 -5.32
C ILE A 34 3.15 18.84 -5.61
N ASP A 35 2.97 17.67 -6.20
CA ASP A 35 1.66 17.03 -6.28
C ASP A 35 1.29 16.48 -4.89
N PRO A 36 0.18 16.95 -4.26
CA PRO A 36 -0.17 16.54 -2.90
C PRO A 36 -0.59 15.07 -2.76
N GLU A 37 -1.04 14.43 -3.87
CA GLU A 37 -1.37 13.00 -3.87
C GLU A 37 -0.10 12.13 -4.00
N LEU A 38 0.87 12.59 -4.81
CA LEU A 38 2.07 11.83 -5.16
C LEU A 38 3.29 12.15 -4.28
N ASP A 39 3.20 13.21 -3.46
CA ASP A 39 4.25 13.73 -2.56
C ASP A 39 5.61 13.89 -3.29
N ALA A 40 5.55 14.34 -4.56
CA ALA A 40 6.72 14.56 -5.40
C ALA A 40 6.45 15.70 -6.39
N ASP A 41 7.52 16.30 -6.91
CA ASP A 41 7.38 17.42 -7.83
C ASP A 41 6.84 16.97 -9.21
N ILE A 42 6.01 17.81 -9.82
CA ILE A 42 5.30 17.50 -11.07
C ILE A 42 6.24 17.32 -12.28
N VAL A 43 7.47 17.84 -12.24
CA VAL A 43 8.46 17.70 -13.30
C VAL A 43 9.13 16.33 -13.22
N SER A 44 9.64 15.96 -12.03
CA SER A 44 10.25 14.64 -11.82
C SER A 44 9.25 13.51 -12.04
N LEU A 45 7.97 13.72 -11.73
CA LEU A 45 6.90 12.78 -12.03
C LEU A 45 6.60 12.66 -13.53
N GLY A 46 7.11 13.58 -14.37
CA GLY A 46 6.80 13.57 -15.80
C GLY A 46 5.39 14.07 -16.13
N MET A 47 4.76 14.83 -15.22
CA MET A 47 3.44 15.43 -15.42
C MET A 47 3.47 16.65 -16.36
N VAL A 48 4.66 17.21 -16.63
CA VAL A 48 4.85 18.41 -17.47
C VAL A 48 5.52 18.04 -18.80
N PRO A 49 4.76 17.60 -19.81
CA PRO A 49 5.34 17.21 -21.10
C PRO A 49 5.80 18.39 -21.95
N SER A 50 5.25 19.59 -21.73
CA SER A 50 5.54 20.75 -22.58
C SER A 50 5.45 22.07 -21.81
N VAL A 51 6.45 22.93 -22.04
CA VAL A 51 6.48 24.33 -21.59
C VAL A 51 6.84 25.18 -22.79
N VAL A 52 6.05 26.21 -23.07
CA VAL A 52 6.29 27.14 -24.16
C VAL A 52 6.25 28.56 -23.60
N VAL A 53 7.34 29.33 -23.86
CA VAL A 53 7.45 30.73 -23.46
C VAL A 53 7.44 31.58 -24.70
N ALA A 54 6.50 32.52 -24.77
CA ALA A 54 6.38 33.45 -25.88
C ALA A 54 7.10 34.78 -25.57
N ASP A 55 7.48 35.51 -26.63
CA ASP A 55 8.23 36.78 -26.54
C ASP A 55 7.49 37.88 -25.75
N ASP A 56 6.15 37.78 -25.65
CA ASP A 56 5.28 38.67 -24.87
C ASP A 56 5.19 38.28 -23.38
N GLY A 57 5.98 37.29 -22.93
CA GLY A 57 6.03 36.80 -21.57
C GLY A 57 4.84 35.87 -21.20
N ILE A 58 4.07 35.42 -22.17
CA ILE A 58 3.04 34.41 -21.92
C ILE A 58 3.70 33.03 -21.83
N VAL A 59 3.53 32.36 -20.67
CA VAL A 59 4.02 30.99 -20.43
C VAL A 59 2.85 30.02 -20.57
N THR A 60 2.94 29.08 -21.52
CA THR A 60 1.96 28.02 -21.69
C THR A 60 2.54 26.70 -21.21
N ILE A 61 1.89 26.06 -20.24
CA ILE A 61 2.34 24.83 -19.59
C ILE A 61 1.30 23.75 -19.86
N GLU A 62 1.71 22.63 -20.40
CA GLU A 62 0.87 21.43 -20.45
C GLU A 62 1.11 20.58 -19.22
N ILE A 63 0.03 20.23 -18.52
CA ILE A 63 0.08 19.35 -17.36
C ILE A 63 -0.85 18.16 -17.61
N LYS A 64 -0.29 16.94 -17.58
CA LYS A 64 -1.04 15.71 -17.67
C LYS A 64 -1.33 15.17 -16.27
N LEU A 65 -2.61 14.90 -16.00
CA LEU A 65 -3.05 14.31 -14.75
C LEU A 65 -3.19 12.78 -14.87
N THR A 66 -3.01 12.09 -13.77
CA THR A 66 -3.18 10.63 -13.71
C THR A 66 -4.62 10.20 -14.00
N ILE A 67 -5.60 11.04 -13.63
CA ILE A 67 -7.03 10.87 -13.90
C ILE A 67 -7.66 12.22 -14.27
N SER A 68 -8.62 12.23 -15.16
CA SER A 68 -9.31 13.46 -15.63
C SER A 68 -10.07 14.21 -14.54
N GLY A 69 -10.45 13.54 -13.47
CA GLY A 69 -11.20 14.08 -12.33
C GLY A 69 -10.35 14.32 -11.07
N CYS A 70 -9.03 14.56 -11.20
CA CYS A 70 -8.15 14.77 -10.05
C CYS A 70 -8.67 15.90 -9.16
N PRO A 71 -8.96 15.64 -7.87
CA PRO A 71 -9.45 16.66 -6.93
C PRO A 71 -8.40 17.75 -6.65
N MET A 72 -7.12 17.43 -6.79
CA MET A 72 -6.00 18.34 -6.52
C MET A 72 -5.70 19.30 -7.69
N ARG A 73 -6.39 19.14 -8.82
CA ARG A 73 -6.20 20.00 -10.02
C ARG A 73 -6.23 21.50 -9.70
N ALA A 74 -7.13 21.90 -8.82
CA ALA A 74 -7.27 23.33 -8.44
C ALA A 74 -6.09 23.82 -7.60
N GLU A 75 -5.52 22.96 -6.76
CA GLU A 75 -4.35 23.25 -5.94
C GLU A 75 -3.08 23.30 -6.76
N ILE A 76 -2.82 22.30 -7.60
CA ILE A 76 -1.69 22.28 -8.56
C ILE A 76 -1.75 23.53 -9.45
N LYS A 77 -2.95 23.88 -9.95
CA LYS A 77 -3.12 25.09 -10.76
C LYS A 77 -2.65 26.33 -10.03
N ARG A 78 -3.12 26.52 -8.79
CA ARG A 78 -2.78 27.69 -7.97
C ARG A 78 -1.28 27.74 -7.69
N GLU A 79 -0.67 26.63 -7.28
CA GLU A 79 0.76 26.54 -7.02
C GLU A 79 1.61 26.89 -8.26
N VAL A 80 1.22 26.36 -9.44
CA VAL A 80 1.91 26.67 -10.70
C VAL A 80 1.77 28.14 -11.06
N GLU A 81 0.54 28.69 -11.01
CA GLU A 81 0.30 30.11 -11.33
C GLU A 81 1.07 31.01 -10.34
N ASP A 82 0.98 30.77 -9.05
CA ASP A 82 1.62 31.61 -8.02
C ASP A 82 3.15 31.60 -8.15
N ARG A 83 3.78 30.46 -8.43
CA ARG A 83 5.25 30.36 -8.54
C ARG A 83 5.79 30.88 -9.86
N VAL A 84 5.15 30.57 -10.98
CA VAL A 84 5.62 31.03 -12.30
C VAL A 84 5.34 32.52 -12.52
N GLU A 85 4.21 33.05 -11.98
CA GLU A 85 3.91 34.49 -12.05
C GLU A 85 4.84 35.37 -11.20
N LEU A 86 5.65 34.78 -10.28
CA LEU A 86 6.67 35.53 -9.53
C LEU A 86 7.84 35.99 -10.40
N HIS A 87 8.08 35.34 -11.55
CA HIS A 87 9.15 35.76 -12.45
C HIS A 87 8.80 37.11 -13.14
N PRO A 88 9.67 38.15 -13.06
CA PRO A 88 9.36 39.49 -13.56
C PRO A 88 9.03 39.59 -15.04
N GLY A 89 9.53 38.65 -15.85
CA GLY A 89 9.30 38.59 -17.30
C GLY A 89 8.03 37.82 -17.70
N VAL A 90 7.26 37.28 -16.73
CA VAL A 90 6.03 36.55 -17.01
C VAL A 90 4.83 37.49 -16.97
N SER A 91 4.15 37.61 -18.11
CA SER A 91 2.94 38.43 -18.25
C SER A 91 1.67 37.65 -17.89
N LYS A 92 1.64 36.36 -18.21
CA LYS A 92 0.50 35.47 -17.97
C LYS A 92 0.91 33.99 -18.00
N VAL A 93 0.33 33.18 -17.13
CA VAL A 93 0.42 31.73 -17.17
C VAL A 93 -0.85 31.14 -17.79
N LYS A 94 -0.70 30.23 -18.74
CA LYS A 94 -1.78 29.42 -19.31
C LYS A 94 -1.48 27.95 -19.06
N ILE A 95 -2.42 27.23 -18.45
CA ILE A 95 -2.29 25.81 -18.19
C ILE A 95 -3.26 25.05 -19.10
N THR A 96 -2.73 24.13 -19.89
CA THR A 96 -3.50 23.15 -20.65
C THR A 96 -3.47 21.82 -19.93
N TRP A 97 -4.62 21.18 -19.83
CA TRP A 97 -4.75 19.94 -19.08
C TRP A 97 -4.91 18.77 -20.02
N GLY A 98 -4.06 17.76 -19.84
CA GLY A 98 -4.17 16.47 -20.49
C GLY A 98 -4.45 15.35 -19.49
N GLU A 99 -4.72 14.16 -20.01
CA GLU A 99 -4.81 12.92 -19.23
C GLU A 99 -3.70 11.98 -19.70
N MET A 100 -3.06 11.31 -18.71
CA MET A 100 -2.04 10.32 -18.97
C MET A 100 -2.65 9.06 -19.58
N ASN A 101 -2.00 8.48 -20.56
CA ASN A 101 -2.31 7.13 -21.01
C ASN A 101 -1.89 6.08 -19.94
N SER A 102 -2.19 4.81 -20.17
CA SER A 102 -1.90 3.73 -19.22
C SER A 102 -0.41 3.55 -18.94
N GLU A 103 0.44 3.75 -19.96
CA GLU A 103 1.90 3.59 -19.83
C GLU A 103 2.53 4.77 -19.07
N GLU A 104 2.19 6.02 -19.44
CA GLU A 104 2.61 7.22 -18.70
C GLU A 104 2.20 7.15 -17.23
N ARG A 105 0.96 6.71 -16.96
CA ARG A 105 0.46 6.53 -15.59
C ARG A 105 1.25 5.49 -14.83
N SER A 106 1.59 4.36 -15.46
CA SER A 106 2.42 3.31 -14.83
C SER A 106 3.81 3.83 -14.46
N GLN A 107 4.44 4.61 -15.35
CA GLN A 107 5.75 5.21 -15.10
C GLN A 107 5.72 6.20 -13.94
N VAL A 108 4.72 7.10 -13.90
CA VAL A 108 4.52 8.05 -12.80
C VAL A 108 4.33 7.32 -11.47
N MET A 109 3.49 6.28 -11.46
CA MET A 109 3.25 5.50 -10.24
C MET A 109 4.49 4.74 -9.78
N THR A 110 5.34 4.28 -10.69
CA THR A 110 6.62 3.64 -10.36
C THR A 110 7.58 4.66 -9.73
N LYS A 111 7.69 5.85 -10.30
CA LYS A 111 8.51 6.95 -9.73
C LYS A 111 8.00 7.38 -8.35
N ALA A 112 6.70 7.56 -8.20
CA ALA A 112 6.09 7.94 -6.92
C ALA A 112 6.36 6.89 -5.84
N ARG A 113 6.25 5.59 -6.16
CA ARG A 113 6.64 4.50 -5.24
C ARG A 113 8.12 4.55 -4.88
N TRP A 114 8.97 4.80 -5.86
CA TRP A 114 10.42 4.95 -5.61
C TRP A 114 10.69 6.09 -4.64
N ASN A 115 10.12 7.27 -4.86
CA ASN A 115 10.28 8.42 -3.99
C ASN A 115 9.74 8.15 -2.58
N ALA A 116 8.56 7.51 -2.48
CA ALA A 116 8.00 7.10 -1.20
C ALA A 116 8.92 6.12 -0.43
N ARG A 117 9.58 5.18 -1.13
CA ARG A 117 10.55 4.27 -0.53
C ARG A 117 11.78 5.01 0.02
N GLN A 118 12.29 6.01 -0.70
CA GLN A 118 13.44 6.81 -0.26
C GLN A 118 13.13 7.66 0.97
N ASN A 119 11.88 8.10 1.10
CA ASN A 119 11.39 8.97 2.17
C ASN A 119 10.57 8.21 3.23
N ALA A 120 10.61 6.87 3.22
CA ALA A 120 9.86 6.06 4.18
C ALA A 120 10.29 6.38 5.61
N ALA A 121 9.33 6.45 6.52
CA ALA A 121 9.61 6.62 7.93
C ALA A 121 10.38 5.41 8.49
N GLU A 122 11.25 5.66 9.45
CA GLU A 122 11.98 4.58 10.12
C GLU A 122 11.02 3.64 10.85
N THR A 123 11.21 2.35 10.67
CA THR A 123 10.45 1.28 11.33
C THR A 123 11.38 0.19 11.83
N GLU A 124 10.91 -0.61 12.79
CA GLU A 124 11.60 -1.82 13.28
C GLU A 124 11.30 -3.06 12.41
N VAL A 125 10.51 -2.89 11.33
CA VAL A 125 10.29 -3.97 10.36
C VAL A 125 11.55 -4.13 9.51
N PRO A 126 12.13 -5.34 9.42
CA PRO A 126 13.34 -5.56 8.62
C PRO A 126 13.16 -5.13 7.16
N ALA A 127 14.18 -4.51 6.58
CA ALA A 127 14.12 -3.99 5.20
C ALA A 127 13.91 -5.11 4.14
N ASN A 128 14.37 -6.32 4.44
CA ASN A 128 14.21 -7.52 3.61
C ASN A 128 12.88 -8.25 3.83
N CYS A 129 12.08 -7.84 4.83
CA CYS A 129 10.78 -8.43 5.11
C CYS A 129 9.78 -8.10 3.99
N LYS A 130 9.04 -9.11 3.54
CA LYS A 130 7.93 -8.95 2.60
C LYS A 130 6.65 -8.60 3.36
N VAL A 131 6.04 -7.46 3.05
CA VAL A 131 4.85 -6.97 3.75
C VAL A 131 3.61 -7.20 2.91
N LEU A 132 2.64 -7.94 3.45
CA LEU A 132 1.36 -8.26 2.83
C LEU A 132 0.22 -7.67 3.66
N ALA A 133 -0.44 -6.62 3.18
CA ALA A 133 -1.64 -6.09 3.80
C ALA A 133 -2.88 -6.84 3.30
N ILE A 134 -3.66 -7.38 4.23
CA ILE A 134 -4.90 -8.10 3.93
C ILE A 134 -6.06 -7.14 4.15
N ALA A 135 -6.69 -6.73 3.07
CA ALA A 135 -7.76 -5.73 3.08
C ALA A 135 -9.10 -6.29 2.61
N SER A 136 -10.16 -5.67 3.04
CA SER A 136 -11.51 -5.98 2.57
C SER A 136 -12.35 -4.72 2.46
N GLY A 137 -13.32 -4.74 1.55
CA GLY A 137 -14.22 -3.60 1.37
C GLY A 137 -15.21 -3.43 2.51
N LYS A 138 -15.61 -4.51 3.19
CA LYS A 138 -16.59 -4.50 4.29
C LYS A 138 -16.22 -5.54 5.36
N GLY A 139 -16.77 -5.36 6.57
CA GLY A 139 -16.69 -6.35 7.64
C GLY A 139 -17.45 -7.63 7.31
N GLY A 140 -17.10 -8.72 7.97
CA GLY A 140 -17.80 -10.01 7.87
C GLY A 140 -17.48 -10.86 6.65
N VAL A 141 -16.46 -10.52 5.84
CA VAL A 141 -15.99 -11.37 4.72
C VAL A 141 -14.98 -12.44 5.16
N GLY A 142 -14.63 -12.48 6.45
CA GLY A 142 -13.65 -13.42 6.99
C GLY A 142 -12.20 -13.00 6.76
N LYS A 143 -11.92 -11.71 6.60
CA LYS A 143 -10.58 -11.15 6.41
C LYS A 143 -9.57 -11.70 7.43
N SER A 144 -9.83 -11.53 8.72
CA SER A 144 -8.92 -11.97 9.80
C SER A 144 -8.74 -13.49 9.83
N SER A 145 -9.80 -14.27 9.51
CA SER A 145 -9.69 -15.71 9.33
C SER A 145 -8.74 -16.08 8.18
N VAL A 146 -8.84 -15.38 7.06
CA VAL A 146 -7.90 -15.54 5.93
C VAL A 146 -6.49 -15.15 6.35
N THR A 147 -6.32 -14.03 7.05
CA THR A 147 -5.01 -13.55 7.53
C THR A 147 -4.31 -14.59 8.41
N VAL A 148 -4.98 -15.11 9.44
CA VAL A 148 -4.35 -16.06 10.37
C VAL A 148 -4.08 -17.42 9.73
N ASN A 149 -4.97 -17.91 8.86
CA ASN A 149 -4.73 -19.16 8.14
C ASN A 149 -3.59 -19.03 7.12
N LEU A 150 -3.51 -17.91 6.42
CA LEU A 150 -2.41 -17.65 5.49
C LEU A 150 -1.07 -17.49 6.23
N ALA A 151 -1.04 -16.76 7.35
CA ALA A 151 0.14 -16.62 8.19
C ALA A 151 0.60 -17.98 8.74
N ALA A 152 -0.34 -18.80 9.22
CA ALA A 152 -0.04 -20.15 9.70
C ALA A 152 0.48 -21.05 8.57
N ALA A 153 -0.09 -20.98 7.36
CA ALA A 153 0.37 -21.72 6.19
C ALA A 153 1.80 -21.30 5.78
N LEU A 154 2.10 -20.01 5.77
CA LEU A 154 3.45 -19.50 5.50
C LEU A 154 4.45 -19.97 6.57
N ALA A 155 4.09 -19.85 7.86
CA ALA A 155 4.96 -20.28 8.95
C ALA A 155 5.20 -21.79 8.93
N SER A 156 4.22 -22.61 8.53
CA SER A 156 4.36 -24.07 8.45
C SER A 156 5.45 -24.52 7.46
N THR A 157 5.88 -23.68 6.53
CA THR A 157 7.00 -23.93 5.62
C THR A 157 8.38 -23.67 6.23
N GLY A 158 8.45 -23.24 7.50
CA GLY A 158 9.71 -22.98 8.21
C GLY A 158 10.08 -21.50 8.27
N LEU A 159 9.21 -20.60 7.80
CA LEU A 159 9.44 -19.16 7.77
C LEU A 159 9.06 -18.48 9.10
N THR A 160 9.67 -17.32 9.35
CA THR A 160 9.28 -16.41 10.44
C THR A 160 8.30 -15.37 9.92
N VAL A 161 7.07 -15.42 10.43
CA VAL A 161 5.97 -14.60 9.95
C VAL A 161 5.42 -13.70 11.04
N GLY A 162 5.48 -12.39 10.83
CA GLY A 162 4.80 -11.39 11.66
C GLY A 162 3.32 -11.29 11.32
N VAL A 163 2.47 -11.08 12.30
CA VAL A 163 1.05 -10.74 12.13
C VAL A 163 0.75 -9.49 12.94
N LEU A 164 0.38 -8.41 12.27
CA LEU A 164 -0.08 -7.17 12.88
C LEU A 164 -1.59 -7.04 12.70
N ASP A 165 -2.34 -7.11 13.80
CA ASP A 165 -3.77 -6.81 13.82
C ASP A 165 -3.98 -5.29 13.90
N ALA A 166 -4.30 -4.68 12.76
CA ALA A 166 -4.57 -3.25 12.64
C ALA A 166 -6.07 -2.92 12.73
N ASP A 167 -6.95 -3.92 12.92
CA ASP A 167 -8.39 -3.73 13.12
C ASP A 167 -8.69 -3.52 14.62
N ILE A 168 -8.36 -2.34 15.12
CA ILE A 168 -8.44 -2.00 16.54
C ILE A 168 -9.88 -2.10 17.09
N TRP A 169 -10.89 -1.87 16.26
CA TRP A 169 -12.31 -1.94 16.67
C TRP A 169 -12.86 -3.37 16.73
N GLY A 170 -12.27 -4.25 15.96
CA GLY A 170 -12.72 -5.63 15.80
C GLY A 170 -11.56 -6.61 15.85
N PHE A 171 -10.54 -6.30 16.69
CA PHE A 171 -9.40 -7.19 16.83
C PHE A 171 -9.85 -8.62 17.11
N SER A 172 -9.31 -9.56 16.38
CA SER A 172 -9.69 -10.97 16.46
C SER A 172 -8.51 -11.92 16.33
N VAL A 173 -7.39 -11.45 15.83
CA VAL A 173 -6.19 -12.26 15.59
C VAL A 173 -5.71 -13.01 16.82
N PRO A 174 -5.64 -12.42 18.05
CA PRO A 174 -5.24 -13.16 19.25
C PRO A 174 -6.11 -14.39 19.50
N ARG A 175 -7.44 -14.21 19.48
CA ARG A 175 -8.40 -15.30 19.70
C ARG A 175 -8.28 -16.37 18.61
N LEU A 176 -8.21 -15.96 17.34
CA LEU A 176 -8.09 -16.88 16.21
C LEU A 176 -6.80 -17.71 16.23
N LEU A 177 -5.77 -17.22 16.92
CA LEU A 177 -4.50 -17.92 17.12
C LEU A 177 -4.35 -18.55 18.52
N GLY A 178 -5.37 -18.46 19.38
CA GLY A 178 -5.31 -19.01 20.75
C GLY A 178 -4.25 -18.39 21.63
N ILE A 179 -3.92 -17.11 21.40
CA ILE A 179 -2.92 -16.37 22.16
C ILE A 179 -3.66 -15.51 23.18
N THR A 180 -3.43 -15.78 24.48
CA THR A 180 -4.07 -15.09 25.60
C THR A 180 -3.12 -14.21 26.38
N ASP A 181 -1.82 -14.39 26.18
CA ASP A 181 -0.79 -13.66 26.92
C ASP A 181 -0.73 -12.21 26.51
N ARG A 182 -0.55 -11.31 27.48
CA ARG A 182 -0.36 -9.88 27.20
C ARG A 182 1.02 -9.65 26.59
N MET A 183 1.12 -8.66 25.70
CA MET A 183 2.43 -8.22 25.20
C MET A 183 3.26 -7.63 26.35
N GLU A 184 4.55 -7.96 26.35
CA GLU A 184 5.50 -7.43 27.32
C GLU A 184 6.25 -6.24 26.72
N ALA A 185 6.53 -5.24 27.55
CA ALA A 185 7.35 -4.11 27.18
C ALA A 185 8.55 -4.03 28.17
N HIS A 186 9.74 -4.11 27.63
CA HIS A 186 10.97 -4.03 28.42
C HIS A 186 11.85 -2.88 27.96
N ALA A 187 12.56 -2.26 28.90
CA ALA A 187 13.61 -1.32 28.56
C ALA A 187 14.76 -2.11 27.91
N VAL A 188 15.14 -1.72 26.69
CA VAL A 188 16.30 -2.29 25.99
C VAL A 188 17.49 -1.40 26.28
N GLU A 189 18.58 -1.97 26.83
CA GLU A 189 19.83 -1.24 27.01
C GLU A 189 20.43 -0.89 25.64
N GLY A 190 20.61 0.40 25.39
CA GLY A 190 21.30 0.88 24.20
C GLY A 190 22.80 0.52 24.25
N PRO A 191 23.51 0.63 23.11
CA PRO A 191 24.96 0.35 23.02
C PRO A 191 25.82 1.14 24.00
N ASP A 192 25.32 2.29 24.46
CA ASP A 192 26.04 3.20 25.39
C ASP A 192 25.61 3.01 26.86
N GLY A 193 24.83 1.97 27.17
CA GLY A 193 24.38 1.68 28.56
C GLY A 193 23.28 2.60 29.04
N ASP A 194 22.71 3.44 28.19
CA ASP A 194 21.52 4.23 28.49
C ASP A 194 20.26 3.39 28.36
N THR A 195 19.34 3.50 29.33
CA THR A 195 18.04 2.82 29.27
C THR A 195 17.21 3.49 28.18
N GLY A 196 17.20 2.90 27.00
CA GLY A 196 16.41 3.35 25.86
C GLY A 196 14.90 3.32 26.17
N LYS A 197 14.10 3.84 25.23
CA LYS A 197 12.64 3.73 25.30
C LYS A 197 12.23 2.26 25.40
N PRO A 198 11.20 1.92 26.21
CA PRO A 198 10.70 0.54 26.28
C PRO A 198 10.32 0.06 24.88
N LYS A 199 10.77 -1.12 24.49
CA LYS A 199 10.35 -1.82 23.28
C LYS A 199 9.28 -2.83 23.63
N ILE A 200 8.34 -2.99 22.71
CA ILE A 200 7.26 -3.98 22.81
C ILE A 200 7.75 -5.27 22.15
N PHE A 201 7.55 -6.41 22.80
CA PHE A 201 7.86 -7.71 22.23
C PHE A 201 6.59 -8.37 21.70
N PRO A 202 6.62 -8.91 20.46
CA PRO A 202 5.48 -9.65 19.93
C PRO A 202 5.26 -10.96 20.71
N ASN A 203 4.01 -11.41 20.79
CA ASN A 203 3.73 -12.76 21.26
C ASN A 203 4.18 -13.78 20.20
N GLU A 204 4.88 -14.82 20.63
CA GLU A 204 5.45 -15.81 19.73
C GLU A 204 4.68 -17.14 19.80
N ARG A 205 4.47 -17.76 18.63
CA ARG A 205 3.86 -19.08 18.51
C ARG A 205 4.61 -19.93 17.48
N VAL A 206 5.14 -21.06 17.89
CA VAL A 206 5.80 -22.01 16.99
C VAL A 206 4.76 -22.77 16.16
N ILE A 207 4.98 -22.83 14.85
CA ILE A 207 4.14 -23.58 13.88
C ILE A 207 5.06 -24.49 13.06
N GLY A 208 5.03 -25.77 13.36
CA GLY A 208 5.96 -26.71 12.73
C GLY A 208 7.42 -26.31 12.96
N ASN A 209 8.16 -26.01 11.89
CA ASN A 209 9.54 -25.52 11.94
C ASN A 209 9.65 -23.98 11.87
N GLY A 210 8.53 -23.27 11.72
CA GLY A 210 8.50 -21.81 11.62
C GLY A 210 7.94 -21.15 12.86
N LEU A 211 7.86 -19.83 12.81
CA LEU A 211 7.49 -18.97 13.93
C LEU A 211 6.46 -17.92 13.52
N LEU A 212 5.41 -17.76 14.29
CA LEU A 212 4.53 -16.58 14.23
C LEU A 212 4.93 -15.59 15.32
N LYS A 213 5.03 -14.30 14.96
CA LYS A 213 5.21 -13.16 15.86
C LYS A 213 3.97 -12.28 15.75
N VAL A 214 3.19 -12.17 16.80
CA VAL A 214 1.84 -11.58 16.76
C VAL A 214 1.74 -10.33 17.61
N VAL A 215 1.25 -9.27 17.00
CA VAL A 215 0.97 -7.98 17.65
C VAL A 215 -0.46 -7.57 17.37
N SER A 216 -1.21 -7.25 18.42
CA SER A 216 -2.58 -6.76 18.35
C SER A 216 -2.87 -5.79 19.49
N THR A 217 -3.70 -4.81 19.24
CA THR A 217 -4.26 -3.96 20.30
C THR A 217 -5.09 -4.75 21.30
N GLY A 218 -5.63 -5.91 20.90
CA GLY A 218 -6.35 -6.81 21.78
C GLY A 218 -5.51 -7.34 22.95
N PHE A 219 -4.19 -7.29 22.87
CA PHE A 219 -3.31 -7.62 24.00
C PHE A 219 -3.15 -6.48 25.03
N LEU A 220 -3.59 -5.26 24.68
CA LEU A 220 -3.47 -4.07 25.53
C LEU A 220 -4.76 -3.75 26.28
N VAL A 221 -5.89 -4.29 25.86
CA VAL A 221 -7.23 -3.98 26.37
C VAL A 221 -8.04 -5.26 26.59
N ASP A 222 -8.92 -5.22 27.58
CA ASP A 222 -9.86 -6.33 27.78
C ASP A 222 -10.95 -6.26 26.69
N GLU A 223 -11.29 -7.41 26.08
CA GLU A 223 -12.27 -7.54 24.98
C GLU A 223 -13.63 -6.89 25.29
N GLU A 224 -14.02 -6.83 26.57
CA GLU A 224 -15.28 -6.25 27.01
C GLU A 224 -15.26 -4.72 27.14
N THR A 225 -14.09 -4.10 26.97
CA THR A 225 -13.94 -2.65 27.13
C THR A 225 -14.19 -1.92 25.82
N ALA A 226 -15.29 -1.19 25.72
CA ALA A 226 -15.59 -0.32 24.58
C ALA A 226 -14.61 0.87 24.55
N LEU A 227 -13.63 0.81 23.67
CA LEU A 227 -12.68 1.90 23.47
C LEU A 227 -13.24 2.94 22.51
N MET A 228 -13.34 4.17 22.96
CA MET A 228 -13.70 5.33 22.10
C MET A 228 -12.44 5.91 21.42
N TRP A 229 -11.86 5.18 20.48
CA TRP A 229 -10.74 5.67 19.68
C TRP A 229 -11.25 6.46 18.46
N ARG A 230 -10.66 7.59 18.16
CA ARG A 230 -10.97 8.36 16.94
C ARG A 230 -9.99 7.96 15.84
N GLY A 231 -10.38 8.07 14.54
CA GLY A 231 -9.62 7.58 13.39
C GLY A 231 -8.13 7.90 13.37
N LEU A 232 -7.73 9.11 13.75
CA LEU A 232 -6.31 9.51 13.87
C LEU A 232 -5.54 8.72 14.95
N MET A 233 -6.20 8.18 15.96
CA MET A 233 -5.55 7.36 16.99
C MET A 233 -5.23 5.95 16.47
N LEU A 234 -6.05 5.44 15.53
CA LEU A 234 -5.83 4.15 14.87
C LEU A 234 -4.52 4.17 14.06
N THR A 235 -4.35 5.16 13.22
CA THR A 235 -3.13 5.33 12.41
C THR A 235 -1.91 5.44 13.31
N LYS A 236 -1.99 6.23 14.39
CA LYS A 236 -0.89 6.37 15.36
C LYS A 236 -0.55 5.06 16.08
N ALA A 237 -1.55 4.24 16.42
CA ALA A 237 -1.29 2.94 17.05
C ALA A 237 -0.57 1.99 16.09
N VAL A 238 -0.99 1.92 14.83
CA VAL A 238 -0.30 1.14 13.80
C VAL A 238 1.12 1.68 13.58
N GLU A 239 1.30 3.00 13.46
CA GLU A 239 2.62 3.62 13.37
C GLU A 239 3.50 3.26 14.57
N GLN A 240 2.94 3.28 15.78
CA GLN A 240 3.66 2.91 17.00
C GLN A 240 4.09 1.44 16.97
N PHE A 241 3.22 0.52 16.57
CA PHE A 241 3.60 -0.89 16.45
C PHE A 241 4.68 -1.15 15.39
N LEU A 242 4.71 -0.38 14.33
CA LEU A 242 5.77 -0.49 13.32
C LEU A 242 7.11 0.07 13.80
N ARG A 243 7.11 1.04 14.75
CA ARG A 243 8.32 1.71 15.28
C ARG A 243 8.83 1.12 16.59
N ASP A 244 7.92 0.70 17.48
CA ASP A 244 8.28 0.38 18.87
C ASP A 244 8.28 -1.12 19.15
N VAL A 245 7.74 -1.95 18.24
CA VAL A 245 7.78 -3.41 18.37
C VAL A 245 9.14 -3.94 17.90
N GLN A 246 9.77 -4.73 18.74
CA GLN A 246 11.01 -5.46 18.42
C GLN A 246 10.68 -6.68 17.55
N TRP A 247 10.44 -6.45 16.26
CA TRP A 247 10.08 -7.53 15.33
C TRP A 247 11.20 -8.54 15.15
N GLY A 248 12.48 -8.11 15.19
CA GLY A 248 13.64 -8.94 14.88
C GLY A 248 13.58 -9.47 13.44
N GLU A 249 14.10 -10.65 13.20
CA GLU A 249 14.07 -11.27 11.87
C GLU A 249 12.65 -11.66 11.48
N LEU A 250 12.24 -11.29 10.28
CA LEU A 250 10.97 -11.64 9.63
C LEU A 250 11.19 -11.91 8.15
N ASP A 251 10.61 -12.99 7.65
CA ASP A 251 10.46 -13.25 6.21
C ASP A 251 9.24 -12.50 5.66
N TYR A 252 8.13 -12.58 6.38
CA TYR A 252 6.86 -11.91 6.04
C TYR A 252 6.28 -11.15 7.21
N LEU A 253 5.59 -10.04 6.90
CA LEU A 253 4.68 -9.36 7.83
C LEU A 253 3.29 -9.27 7.19
N LEU A 254 2.32 -9.99 7.74
CA LEU A 254 0.92 -9.89 7.36
C LEU A 254 0.23 -8.84 8.23
N ILE A 255 -0.46 -7.90 7.59
CA ILE A 255 -1.18 -6.84 8.30
C ILE A 255 -2.68 -7.04 8.07
N ASP A 256 -3.40 -7.38 9.13
CA ASP A 256 -4.86 -7.51 9.12
C ASP A 256 -5.48 -6.11 9.20
N MET A 257 -5.88 -5.57 8.04
CA MET A 257 -6.36 -4.18 7.90
C MET A 257 -7.78 -4.02 8.45
N PRO A 258 -8.17 -2.85 9.00
CA PRO A 258 -9.58 -2.59 9.29
C PRO A 258 -10.42 -2.67 8.02
N PRO A 259 -11.71 -3.03 8.11
CA PRO A 259 -12.59 -3.08 6.95
C PRO A 259 -12.83 -1.68 6.37
N GLY A 260 -12.96 -1.60 5.05
CA GLY A 260 -13.22 -0.35 4.35
C GLY A 260 -11.97 0.29 3.74
N THR A 261 -12.05 1.59 3.53
CA THR A 261 -11.00 2.40 2.92
C THR A 261 -10.69 3.57 3.84
N GLY A 262 -9.43 3.86 4.11
CA GLY A 262 -9.20 5.02 4.94
C GLY A 262 -7.77 5.27 5.43
N ASP A 263 -7.70 6.02 6.50
CA ASP A 263 -6.49 6.62 7.07
C ASP A 263 -5.39 5.59 7.38
N VAL A 264 -5.77 4.36 7.77
CA VAL A 264 -4.80 3.29 8.08
C VAL A 264 -4.04 2.85 6.82
N GLN A 265 -4.72 2.75 5.66
CA GLN A 265 -4.04 2.41 4.40
C GLN A 265 -3.03 3.50 4.00
N MET A 266 -3.41 4.77 4.16
CA MET A 266 -2.49 5.89 3.87
C MET A 266 -1.32 5.93 4.86
N GLY A 267 -1.58 5.69 6.15
CA GLY A 267 -0.54 5.58 7.16
C GLY A 267 0.45 4.45 6.85
N LEU A 268 -0.08 3.28 6.48
CA LEU A 268 0.73 2.12 6.10
C LEU A 268 1.58 2.42 4.86
N ALA A 269 1.01 3.04 3.82
CA ALA A 269 1.73 3.38 2.61
C ALA A 269 2.91 4.34 2.84
N ARG A 270 2.80 5.24 3.84
CA ARG A 270 3.91 6.12 4.26
C ARG A 270 5.00 5.38 5.01
N MET A 271 4.61 4.47 5.91
CA MET A 271 5.54 3.75 6.77
C MET A 271 6.24 2.61 6.02
N LEU A 272 5.46 1.88 5.22
CA LEU A 272 5.87 0.68 4.49
C LEU A 272 5.44 0.76 3.03
N PRO A 273 6.06 1.62 2.21
CA PRO A 273 5.67 1.84 0.82
C PRO A 273 5.90 0.64 -0.11
N SER A 274 6.62 -0.37 0.37
CA SER A 274 6.84 -1.65 -0.34
C SER A 274 5.75 -2.68 -0.06
N THR A 275 4.69 -2.32 0.67
CA THR A 275 3.60 -3.23 1.02
C THR A 275 2.82 -3.65 -0.23
N ASP A 276 2.65 -4.97 -0.37
CA ASP A 276 1.73 -5.58 -1.31
C ASP A 276 0.36 -5.78 -0.67
N LEU A 277 -0.73 -5.61 -1.44
CA LEU A 277 -2.09 -5.72 -0.95
C LEU A 277 -2.79 -6.94 -1.52
N ILE A 278 -3.38 -7.77 -0.67
CA ILE A 278 -4.31 -8.84 -1.01
C ILE A 278 -5.72 -8.40 -0.62
N VAL A 279 -6.66 -8.51 -1.55
CA VAL A 279 -8.07 -8.12 -1.32
C VAL A 279 -8.90 -9.35 -1.04
N VAL A 280 -9.56 -9.40 0.12
CA VAL A 280 -10.48 -10.46 0.49
C VAL A 280 -11.92 -10.02 0.20
N THR A 281 -12.66 -10.87 -0.49
CA THR A 281 -14.09 -10.68 -0.80
C THR A 281 -14.88 -11.97 -0.57
N THR A 282 -16.19 -11.91 -0.76
CA THR A 282 -17.08 -13.07 -0.90
C THR A 282 -17.76 -13.03 -2.27
N PRO A 283 -18.42 -14.10 -2.74
CA PRO A 283 -19.13 -14.09 -4.03
C PRO A 283 -20.20 -13.01 -4.14
N ALA A 284 -20.70 -12.47 -3.03
CA ALA A 284 -21.79 -11.50 -3.03
C ALA A 284 -21.44 -10.18 -3.74
N LEU A 285 -22.27 -9.72 -4.67
CA LEU A 285 -22.07 -8.50 -5.46
C LEU A 285 -21.83 -7.25 -4.58
N ALA A 286 -22.50 -7.14 -3.44
CA ALA A 286 -22.29 -6.04 -2.51
C ALA A 286 -20.87 -6.02 -1.93
N ALA A 287 -20.24 -7.19 -1.68
CA ALA A 287 -18.87 -7.29 -1.22
C ALA A 287 -17.88 -6.86 -2.30
N GLN A 288 -18.09 -7.28 -3.55
CA GLN A 288 -17.24 -6.96 -4.69
C GLN A 288 -17.16 -5.45 -4.94
N LYS A 289 -18.31 -4.75 -5.00
CA LYS A 289 -18.35 -3.30 -5.25
C LYS A 289 -17.59 -2.49 -4.20
N VAL A 290 -17.62 -2.92 -2.94
CA VAL A 290 -16.89 -2.23 -1.88
C VAL A 290 -15.42 -2.64 -1.87
N ALA A 291 -15.10 -3.90 -2.17
CA ALA A 291 -13.71 -4.38 -2.33
C ALA A 291 -13.00 -3.67 -3.50
N GLN A 292 -13.69 -3.40 -4.60
CA GLN A 292 -13.16 -2.60 -5.71
C GLN A 292 -12.72 -1.21 -5.24
N ARG A 293 -13.51 -0.54 -4.38
CA ARG A 293 -13.13 0.76 -3.81
C ARG A 293 -11.88 0.67 -2.93
N ALA A 294 -11.74 -0.42 -2.15
CA ALA A 294 -10.55 -0.65 -1.35
C ALA A 294 -9.30 -0.83 -2.23
N ALA A 295 -9.41 -1.57 -3.33
CA ALA A 295 -8.35 -1.72 -4.31
C ALA A 295 -7.98 -0.40 -5.00
N ASP A 296 -8.99 0.41 -5.37
CA ASP A 296 -8.77 1.73 -5.98
C ASP A 296 -8.07 2.68 -5.01
N MET A 297 -8.45 2.66 -3.71
CA MET A 297 -7.79 3.45 -2.68
C MET A 297 -6.34 3.01 -2.47
N ALA A 298 -6.08 1.71 -2.42
CA ALA A 298 -4.73 1.17 -2.32
C ALA A 298 -3.83 1.66 -3.45
N ARG A 299 -4.33 1.66 -4.69
CA ARG A 299 -3.59 2.19 -5.84
C ARG A 299 -3.30 3.67 -5.73
N ARG A 300 -4.26 4.47 -5.25
CA ARG A 300 -4.04 5.89 -4.98
C ARG A 300 -3.00 6.14 -3.89
N SER A 301 -2.88 5.20 -2.95
CA SER A 301 -1.87 5.20 -1.89
C SER A 301 -0.57 4.48 -2.29
N PHE A 302 -0.37 4.21 -3.59
CA PHE A 302 0.81 3.54 -4.18
C PHE A 302 1.02 2.09 -3.75
N LEU A 303 0.08 1.46 -3.07
CA LEU A 303 0.15 0.05 -2.74
C LEU A 303 -0.15 -0.80 -3.97
N LYS A 304 0.64 -1.84 -4.20
CA LYS A 304 0.43 -2.79 -5.30
C LYS A 304 -0.61 -3.82 -4.86
N VAL A 305 -1.70 -3.96 -5.61
CA VAL A 305 -2.65 -5.04 -5.41
C VAL A 305 -2.14 -6.28 -6.13
N VAL A 306 -1.70 -7.28 -5.36
CA VAL A 306 -1.06 -8.50 -5.88
C VAL A 306 -2.03 -9.66 -6.04
N GLY A 307 -3.24 -9.59 -5.47
CA GLY A 307 -4.21 -10.66 -5.67
C GLY A 307 -5.54 -10.46 -4.96
N VAL A 308 -6.47 -11.32 -5.31
CA VAL A 308 -7.81 -11.43 -4.72
C VAL A 308 -7.98 -12.82 -4.12
N ILE A 309 -8.53 -12.92 -2.93
CA ILE A 309 -8.99 -14.16 -2.32
C ILE A 309 -10.51 -14.06 -2.17
N GLU A 310 -11.25 -14.97 -2.80
CA GLU A 310 -12.67 -15.15 -2.58
C GLU A 310 -12.87 -16.11 -1.42
N ASN A 311 -13.38 -15.61 -0.30
CA ASN A 311 -13.71 -16.43 0.86
C ASN A 311 -15.19 -16.82 0.85
N MET A 312 -15.55 -17.93 1.50
CA MET A 312 -16.92 -18.45 1.56
C MET A 312 -17.50 -18.71 0.15
N SER A 313 -16.71 -19.31 -0.75
CA SER A 313 -17.07 -19.50 -2.16
C SER A 313 -18.26 -20.45 -2.34
N ALA A 314 -18.22 -21.61 -1.71
CA ALA A 314 -19.32 -22.57 -1.71
C ALA A 314 -19.25 -23.44 -0.44
N PHE A 315 -20.40 -23.92 0.01
CA PHE A 315 -20.53 -24.96 1.03
C PHE A 315 -20.73 -26.31 0.36
N THR A 316 -20.00 -27.33 0.79
CA THR A 316 -20.21 -28.71 0.36
C THR A 316 -20.83 -29.50 1.50
N CYS A 317 -22.03 -30.04 1.31
CA CYS A 317 -22.70 -30.86 2.32
C CYS A 317 -22.11 -32.27 2.41
N ASP A 318 -22.51 -33.06 3.42
CA ASP A 318 -22.02 -34.41 3.66
C ASP A 318 -22.32 -35.40 2.50
N HIS A 319 -23.28 -35.07 1.64
CA HIS A 319 -23.62 -35.84 0.43
C HIS A 319 -22.79 -35.43 -0.79
N GLY A 320 -21.87 -34.48 -0.65
CA GLY A 320 -21.01 -33.99 -1.73
C GLY A 320 -21.65 -32.93 -2.65
N GLU A 321 -22.88 -32.49 -2.37
CA GLU A 321 -23.50 -31.42 -3.12
C GLU A 321 -22.96 -30.04 -2.73
N LYS A 322 -22.71 -29.19 -3.73
CA LYS A 322 -22.19 -27.83 -3.54
C LYS A 322 -23.31 -26.78 -3.58
N TYR A 323 -23.35 -25.94 -2.56
CA TYR A 323 -24.29 -24.84 -2.44
C TYR A 323 -23.58 -23.50 -2.47
N ALA A 324 -23.87 -22.67 -3.47
CA ALA A 324 -23.36 -21.31 -3.60
C ALA A 324 -24.19 -20.34 -2.73
N LEU A 325 -24.07 -20.40 -1.41
CA LEU A 325 -24.92 -19.66 -0.45
C LEU A 325 -24.84 -18.14 -0.62
N PHE A 326 -23.72 -17.63 -1.08
CA PHE A 326 -23.47 -16.19 -1.33
C PHE A 326 -23.37 -15.84 -2.82
N GLY A 327 -23.78 -16.75 -3.72
CA GLY A 327 -23.58 -16.63 -5.14
C GLY A 327 -22.27 -17.28 -5.61
N SER A 328 -21.84 -16.98 -6.83
CA SER A 328 -20.63 -17.54 -7.45
C SER A 328 -19.96 -16.53 -8.38
N GLY A 329 -18.64 -16.74 -8.63
CA GLY A 329 -17.86 -15.95 -9.60
C GLY A 329 -17.54 -14.52 -9.18
N GLY A 330 -17.80 -14.16 -7.93
CA GLY A 330 -17.57 -12.81 -7.44
C GLY A 330 -16.10 -12.43 -7.34
N GLY A 331 -15.26 -13.36 -6.90
CA GLY A 331 -13.82 -13.16 -6.83
C GLY A 331 -13.19 -13.01 -8.21
N GLU A 332 -13.63 -13.81 -9.19
CA GLU A 332 -13.17 -13.73 -10.59
C GLU A 332 -13.57 -12.37 -11.20
N ALA A 333 -14.82 -11.96 -11.01
CA ALA A 333 -15.30 -10.67 -11.51
C ALA A 333 -14.54 -9.49 -10.87
N LEU A 334 -14.26 -9.55 -9.57
CA LEU A 334 -13.46 -8.54 -8.89
C LEU A 334 -12.02 -8.53 -9.41
N ALA A 335 -11.38 -9.70 -9.51
CA ALA A 335 -10.00 -9.86 -10.00
C ALA A 335 -9.85 -9.26 -11.40
N ALA A 336 -10.78 -9.56 -12.31
CA ALA A 336 -10.83 -8.98 -13.64
C ALA A 336 -11.04 -7.45 -13.61
N ALA A 337 -11.96 -6.95 -12.78
CA ALA A 337 -12.27 -5.52 -12.68
C ALA A 337 -11.11 -4.69 -12.14
N ILE A 338 -10.32 -5.26 -11.23
CA ILE A 338 -9.15 -4.58 -10.66
C ILE A 338 -7.83 -4.98 -11.34
N GLY A 339 -7.83 -5.88 -12.34
CA GLY A 339 -6.63 -6.33 -13.04
C GLY A 339 -5.58 -6.97 -12.12
N ALA A 340 -6.04 -7.79 -11.16
CA ALA A 340 -5.19 -8.57 -10.27
C ALA A 340 -5.55 -10.06 -10.37
N PRO A 341 -4.63 -11.00 -10.09
CA PRO A 341 -4.95 -12.42 -10.15
C PRO A 341 -5.93 -12.84 -9.04
N LEU A 342 -6.76 -13.85 -9.31
CA LEU A 342 -7.51 -14.57 -8.28
C LEU A 342 -6.58 -15.65 -7.70
N LEU A 343 -6.18 -15.49 -6.42
CA LEU A 343 -5.27 -16.40 -5.73
C LEU A 343 -5.96 -17.68 -5.28
N GLY A 344 -7.25 -17.63 -4.99
CA GLY A 344 -8.02 -18.79 -4.59
C GLY A 344 -9.45 -18.47 -4.18
N GLN A 345 -10.26 -19.53 -4.13
CA GLN A 345 -11.68 -19.51 -3.74
C GLN A 345 -11.87 -20.43 -2.53
N VAL A 346 -11.72 -19.86 -1.33
CA VAL A 346 -11.79 -20.62 -0.06
C VAL A 346 -13.22 -21.08 0.19
N PRO A 347 -13.46 -22.41 0.32
CA PRO A 347 -14.78 -22.92 0.58
C PRO A 347 -15.30 -22.54 1.97
N LEU A 348 -16.62 -22.50 2.11
CA LEU A 348 -17.25 -22.37 3.42
C LEU A 348 -17.26 -23.73 4.10
N GLU A 349 -16.37 -23.93 5.06
CA GLU A 349 -16.25 -25.17 5.83
C GLU A 349 -16.45 -24.89 7.32
N PRO A 350 -17.29 -25.70 8.03
CA PRO A 350 -17.45 -25.60 9.48
C PRO A 350 -16.14 -25.76 10.26
N SER A 351 -15.21 -26.56 9.72
CA SER A 351 -13.87 -26.77 10.27
C SER A 351 -13.07 -25.47 10.44
N VAL A 352 -13.21 -24.52 9.50
CA VAL A 352 -12.54 -23.22 9.58
C VAL A 352 -13.05 -22.41 10.76
N ALA A 353 -14.37 -22.38 10.98
CA ALA A 353 -14.95 -21.67 12.10
C ALA A 353 -14.55 -22.34 13.44
N ALA A 354 -14.70 -23.66 13.52
CA ALA A 354 -14.32 -24.43 14.72
C ALA A 354 -12.82 -24.30 15.05
N GLY A 355 -11.96 -24.35 14.04
CA GLY A 355 -10.52 -24.15 14.22
C GLY A 355 -10.20 -22.74 14.72
N ASN A 356 -10.82 -21.73 14.15
CA ASN A 356 -10.67 -20.34 14.57
C ASN A 356 -11.13 -20.12 16.01
N ASP A 357 -12.27 -20.71 16.41
CA ASP A 357 -12.80 -20.59 17.78
C ASP A 357 -11.93 -21.36 18.80
N ALA A 358 -11.29 -22.43 18.35
CA ALA A 358 -10.33 -23.19 19.16
C ALA A 358 -8.91 -22.57 19.19
N GLY A 359 -8.67 -21.46 18.47
CA GLY A 359 -7.34 -20.87 18.32
C GLY A 359 -6.37 -21.73 17.51
N ALA A 360 -6.87 -22.62 16.68
CA ALA A 360 -6.11 -23.57 15.87
C ALA A 360 -6.49 -23.43 14.37
N PRO A 361 -5.87 -22.48 13.64
CA PRO A 361 -6.14 -22.30 12.23
C PRO A 361 -6.01 -23.60 11.44
N VAL A 362 -6.98 -23.88 10.55
CA VAL A 362 -7.02 -25.15 9.80
C VAL A 362 -5.83 -25.35 8.86
N ALA A 363 -5.15 -24.28 8.48
CA ALA A 363 -3.96 -24.33 7.63
C ALA A 363 -2.78 -25.06 8.29
N ILE A 364 -2.76 -25.24 9.61
CA ILE A 364 -1.69 -25.94 10.35
C ILE A 364 -1.82 -27.44 10.10
N ASP A 365 -2.85 -28.07 10.65
CA ASP A 365 -3.03 -29.54 10.67
C ASP A 365 -4.33 -30.01 10.00
N GLY A 366 -5.11 -29.07 9.46
CA GLY A 366 -6.38 -29.41 8.80
C GLY A 366 -6.19 -30.17 7.49
N THR A 367 -7.16 -31.05 7.16
CA THR A 367 -7.19 -31.89 5.96
C THR A 367 -8.29 -31.54 4.96
N GLY A 368 -9.10 -30.50 5.24
CA GLY A 368 -10.19 -30.07 4.35
C GLY A 368 -9.71 -29.22 3.18
N GLY A 369 -10.62 -28.97 2.23
CA GLY A 369 -10.34 -28.16 1.03
C GLY A 369 -9.89 -26.74 1.33
N ALA A 370 -10.41 -26.13 2.40
CA ALA A 370 -9.97 -24.82 2.87
C ALA A 370 -8.50 -24.84 3.33
N ALA A 371 -8.11 -25.88 4.11
CA ALA A 371 -6.75 -26.01 4.60
C ALA A 371 -5.74 -26.20 3.46
N GLU A 372 -6.07 -27.06 2.49
CA GLU A 372 -5.24 -27.30 1.30
C GLU A 372 -5.10 -26.03 0.46
N LEU A 373 -6.18 -25.28 0.32
CA LEU A 373 -6.16 -24.04 -0.47
C LEU A 373 -5.32 -22.96 0.21
N PHE A 374 -5.40 -22.77 1.53
CA PHE A 374 -4.55 -21.82 2.23
C PHE A 374 -3.06 -22.15 2.06
N ARG A 375 -2.69 -23.44 2.13
CA ARG A 375 -1.31 -23.90 1.85
C ARG A 375 -0.91 -23.67 0.40
N SER A 376 -1.81 -23.91 -0.55
CA SER A 376 -1.56 -23.62 -1.97
C SER A 376 -1.36 -22.14 -2.26
N ILE A 377 -2.19 -21.28 -1.65
CA ILE A 377 -2.02 -19.82 -1.77
C ILE A 377 -0.69 -19.38 -1.15
N ALA A 378 -0.31 -19.91 0.02
CA ALA A 378 0.96 -19.63 0.65
C ALA A 378 2.16 -20.04 -0.24
N ALA A 379 2.11 -21.23 -0.82
CA ALA A 379 3.13 -21.68 -1.78
C ALA A 379 3.23 -20.74 -2.99
N HIS A 380 2.09 -20.36 -3.58
CA HIS A 380 2.07 -19.42 -4.71
C HIS A 380 2.62 -18.02 -4.34
N ILE A 381 2.38 -17.55 -3.12
CA ILE A 381 2.97 -16.31 -2.62
C ILE A 381 4.49 -16.43 -2.52
N ILE A 382 5.00 -17.53 -1.97
CA ILE A 382 6.44 -17.79 -1.81
C ILE A 382 7.13 -17.90 -3.17
N ASP A 383 6.52 -18.62 -4.12
CA ASP A 383 7.17 -18.97 -5.38
C ASP A 383 7.10 -17.86 -6.44
N GLU A 384 5.97 -17.11 -6.50
CA GLU A 384 5.69 -16.26 -7.65
C GLU A 384 5.34 -14.81 -7.30
N ILE A 385 4.60 -14.57 -6.21
CA ILE A 385 4.03 -13.25 -5.95
C ILE A 385 5.02 -12.35 -5.21
N SER A 386 5.53 -12.85 -4.09
CA SER A 386 6.40 -12.10 -3.18
C SER A 386 7.42 -13.06 -2.54
N PRO A 387 8.38 -13.60 -3.30
CA PRO A 387 9.40 -14.51 -2.79
C PRO A 387 10.14 -13.91 -1.59
N PRO A 388 10.43 -14.68 -0.53
CA PRO A 388 11.21 -14.20 0.60
C PRO A 388 12.63 -13.85 0.15
N SER A 389 13.18 -12.78 0.71
CA SER A 389 14.57 -12.40 0.44
C SER A 389 15.50 -13.44 1.06
N LYS A 390 16.45 -13.98 0.30
CA LYS A 390 17.44 -14.91 0.83
C LYS A 390 18.34 -14.17 1.82
N HIS A 391 18.60 -14.76 2.99
CA HIS A 391 19.48 -14.18 4.02
C HIS A 391 20.93 -13.96 3.57
N GLU A 392 21.34 -14.54 2.44
CA GLU A 392 22.71 -14.43 1.89
C GLU A 392 22.94 -13.17 1.04
N ASP A 393 21.90 -12.43 0.63
CA ASP A 393 22.01 -11.31 -0.31
C ASP A 393 22.23 -9.94 0.37
N VAL A 394 22.38 -9.89 1.68
CA VAL A 394 22.68 -8.63 2.40
C VAL A 394 24.17 -8.50 2.60
N ASP A 395 24.89 -8.03 1.57
CA ASP A 395 26.26 -7.54 1.74
C ASP A 395 26.25 -6.25 2.55
N MET A 396 26.65 -6.36 3.83
CA MET A 396 26.69 -5.26 4.80
C MET A 396 27.82 -4.25 4.56
N THR A 397 28.50 -4.27 3.42
CA THR A 397 29.65 -3.39 3.12
C THR A 397 29.31 -2.08 2.42
N GLY A 398 28.07 -1.60 2.52
CA GLY A 398 27.73 -0.31 1.91
C GLY A 398 26.49 0.35 2.46
N CYS A 399 26.68 1.34 3.28
CA CYS A 399 25.62 2.20 3.82
C CYS A 399 24.93 3.06 2.76
N SER A 400 24.67 2.56 1.54
CA SER A 400 24.04 3.29 0.44
C SER A 400 23.32 2.43 -0.60
N ALA A 401 23.30 1.09 -0.47
CA ALA A 401 22.65 0.21 -1.43
C ALA A 401 21.37 -0.39 -0.83
N ARG A 402 20.31 0.39 -0.74
CA ARG A 402 18.96 -0.19 -0.72
C ARG A 402 18.71 -0.71 -2.11
N LEU A 403 18.87 -2.01 -2.23
CA LEU A 403 18.98 -2.82 -3.42
C LEU A 403 17.90 -2.56 -4.45
N PHE A 404 18.37 -2.39 -5.67
CA PHE A 404 17.61 -2.54 -6.89
C PHE A 404 16.97 -3.93 -6.90
N ASP A 405 15.68 -3.99 -7.09
CA ASP A 405 15.00 -5.21 -7.46
C ASP A 405 15.35 -5.45 -8.94
N SER A 406 16.37 -6.30 -9.19
CA SER A 406 16.91 -6.55 -10.53
C SER A 406 15.93 -7.32 -11.43
N ASP A 407 14.81 -7.78 -10.88
CA ASP A 407 13.84 -8.63 -11.57
C ASP A 407 12.60 -7.87 -12.07
N ASP A 408 12.57 -6.52 -11.98
CA ASP A 408 11.51 -5.73 -12.61
C ASP A 408 11.83 -5.57 -14.12
N PRO A 409 11.09 -6.23 -15.03
CA PRO A 409 11.35 -6.20 -16.47
C PRO A 409 11.20 -4.82 -17.10
N THR A 410 10.79 -3.80 -16.34
CA THR A 410 10.66 -2.41 -16.82
C THR A 410 11.97 -1.60 -16.70
N PHE A 411 12.95 -2.08 -15.91
CA PHE A 411 14.22 -1.38 -15.67
C PHE A 411 15.24 -1.49 -16.82
N GLY A 412 15.17 -2.52 -17.64
CA GLY A 412 16.13 -2.78 -18.74
C GLY A 412 16.08 -1.81 -19.93
N LYS A 413 15.15 -0.85 -19.96
CA LYS A 413 14.99 0.10 -21.07
C LYS A 413 15.45 1.54 -20.77
N LEU A 414 15.96 1.81 -19.58
CA LEU A 414 16.32 3.19 -19.16
C LEU A 414 17.82 3.55 -19.27
N GLU A 415 18.68 2.60 -19.62
CA GLU A 415 20.15 2.84 -19.68
C GLU A 415 20.69 3.44 -21.00
N THR A 416 19.88 3.77 -21.99
CA THR A 416 20.40 4.19 -23.30
C THR A 416 20.23 5.69 -23.63
N ALA A 417 20.01 6.58 -22.69
CA ALA A 417 19.78 7.99 -22.98
C ALA A 417 20.66 9.02 -22.23
N VAL A 418 21.82 8.66 -21.68
CA VAL A 418 22.81 9.66 -21.23
C VAL A 418 24.22 9.25 -21.63
N THR A 419 24.59 9.52 -22.87
CA THR A 419 26.00 9.54 -23.28
C THR A 419 26.54 10.92 -22.99
N VAL A 420 27.25 11.09 -21.89
CA VAL A 420 28.10 12.25 -21.64
C VAL A 420 29.39 12.02 -22.42
N GLY A 421 29.60 12.79 -23.48
CA GLY A 421 30.84 12.79 -24.24
C GLY A 421 32.01 13.34 -23.41
N PRO A 422 33.26 12.90 -23.71
CA PRO A 422 34.44 13.31 -22.95
C PRO A 422 34.76 14.80 -23.21
N ARG A 423 34.92 15.56 -22.13
CA ARG A 423 35.58 16.87 -22.19
C ARG A 423 37.08 16.66 -22.51
N SER A 424 37.51 17.09 -23.68
CA SER A 424 38.92 17.28 -23.99
C SER A 424 39.48 18.49 -23.22
N LEU A 425 40.67 18.31 -22.73
CA LEU A 425 41.59 19.27 -22.10
C LEU A 425 41.71 20.59 -22.84
#